data_f4162668a82ace35118c66471fec2174
#
_entry.id   f4162668a82ace35118c66471fec2174
#
_cell.length_a   1.000
_cell.length_b   1.000
_cell.length_c   1.000
_cell.angle_alpha   90.00
_cell.angle_beta   90.00
_cell.angle_gamma   90.00
#
_symmetry.space_group_name_H-M   'P 1'
#
loop_
_entity.id
_entity.type
_entity.pdbx_description
1 polymer ?
#
loop_
_entity_poly.entity_id
_entity_poly.type
_entity_poly.pdbx_seq_one_letter_code
_entity_poly.pdbx_strand_id
1 'polypeptide(L)'
;MNSSMIAPAALPIEVDLDLIRRMDRNGPRYTSYPTADRFVEAFDAETYRSWAVRRNIGGIRRALSIYIHLPFCSTVCFYCACNKVVTKDRSKGEKYLQYLFREIDMQGPLFRDDRVVEQMHWGGGTPTFFTMEQLSELCDHLKRHFQMSRDGEYSIELDPRSIDPSQMQVLRGMGFNRVSLGVQDFDADVQRAVNRIQSEEQTLAVMEAARGAGFSSINVDLIYGLPKQNLLSFNRTLGRVISAAPDRIAIYNYAHLPTRFKPQRRIADAELPTPDVKLKLLGLAAQRLKEAGYVYIGMDHFAKPDDSLAIAQRHGHLHRNFQGYSTHADCDLIGLGVSAIGAIGPTYSQNHRHLETYYDALDRNMLPVARGLELSADDLLRRAVIQSLSCQFKLSKRSIEIAYLVDFEKYFQEEMTDLKQMVLDGLVELDDE
;
A
#
# COMPACT_ATOMS: atom_id res chain seq x y z
N MET A 1 10.90 -9.76 -40.47
CA MET A 1 12.03 -9.95 -39.56
C MET A 1 11.45 -9.98 -38.16
N ASN A 2 11.30 -11.20 -37.62
CA ASN A 2 10.76 -11.42 -36.27
C ASN A 2 11.83 -11.10 -35.25
N SER A 3 11.77 -9.93 -34.64
CA SER A 3 12.49 -9.66 -33.41
C SER A 3 11.73 -10.34 -32.27
N SER A 4 12.15 -11.52 -31.89
CA SER A 4 11.74 -12.17 -30.66
C SER A 4 12.30 -11.31 -29.51
N MET A 5 11.50 -10.40 -28.94
CA MET A 5 11.81 -9.80 -27.65
C MET A 5 11.81 -10.93 -26.62
N ILE A 6 13.02 -11.32 -26.22
CA ILE A 6 13.25 -12.20 -25.07
C ILE A 6 12.73 -11.42 -23.86
N ALA A 7 11.63 -11.88 -23.28
CA ALA A 7 11.15 -11.35 -22.01
C ALA A 7 12.31 -11.44 -20.99
N PRO A 8 12.63 -10.36 -20.25
CA PRO A 8 13.66 -10.45 -19.22
C PRO A 8 13.25 -11.54 -18.22
N ALA A 9 14.15 -12.49 -18.01
CA ALA A 9 13.96 -13.54 -17.03
C ALA A 9 13.70 -12.90 -15.65
N ALA A 10 12.71 -13.42 -14.92
CA ALA A 10 12.47 -13.00 -13.55
C ALA A 10 13.80 -13.15 -12.78
N LEU A 11 14.23 -12.09 -12.10
CA LEU A 11 15.45 -12.08 -11.31
C LEU A 11 15.43 -13.25 -10.32
N PRO A 12 16.45 -14.12 -10.28
CA PRO A 12 16.50 -15.18 -9.30
C PRO A 12 16.66 -14.56 -7.91
N ILE A 13 15.67 -14.76 -7.02
CA ILE A 13 15.82 -14.40 -5.62
C ILE A 13 16.64 -15.51 -4.97
N GLU A 14 17.93 -15.32 -4.84
CA GLU A 14 18.76 -16.09 -3.94
C GLU A 14 18.88 -15.33 -2.63
N VAL A 15 18.44 -15.96 -1.53
CA VAL A 15 18.48 -15.33 -0.21
C VAL A 15 19.80 -15.69 0.45
N ASP A 16 20.81 -14.82 0.28
CA ASP A 16 22.05 -14.89 1.04
C ASP A 16 21.85 -14.27 2.43
N LEU A 17 21.70 -15.14 3.44
CA LEU A 17 21.43 -14.72 4.82
C LEU A 17 22.61 -13.97 5.44
N ASP A 18 23.85 -14.24 5.04
CA ASP A 18 25.02 -13.57 5.59
C ASP A 18 25.18 -12.19 4.98
N LEU A 19 24.89 -12.04 3.70
CA LEU A 19 24.82 -10.74 3.03
C LEU A 19 23.75 -9.86 3.66
N ILE A 20 22.54 -10.39 3.90
CA ILE A 20 21.47 -9.64 4.54
C ILE A 20 21.87 -9.19 5.95
N ARG A 21 22.51 -10.05 6.76
CA ARG A 21 23.02 -9.66 8.09
C ARG A 21 24.02 -8.51 8.03
N ARG A 22 24.93 -8.53 7.04
CA ARG A 22 25.93 -7.45 6.86
C ARG A 22 25.28 -6.14 6.45
N MET A 23 24.18 -6.20 5.69
CA MET A 23 23.48 -5.04 5.14
C MET A 23 22.30 -4.58 6.01
N ASP A 24 21.95 -5.32 7.07
CA ASP A 24 20.86 -4.94 7.98
C ASP A 24 21.22 -3.67 8.76
N ARG A 25 20.63 -2.56 8.34
CA ARG A 25 20.85 -1.22 8.90
C ARG A 25 19.51 -0.56 9.19
N ASN A 26 19.48 0.26 10.25
CA ASN A 26 18.37 1.14 10.50
C ASN A 26 18.35 2.27 9.47
N GLY A 27 17.22 2.44 8.79
CA GLY A 27 17.05 3.48 7.79
C GLY A 27 15.60 3.59 7.33
N PRO A 28 15.27 4.66 6.59
CA PRO A 28 13.94 4.79 5.98
C PRO A 28 13.77 3.73 4.89
N ARG A 29 12.61 3.09 4.86
CA ARG A 29 12.31 2.07 3.84
C ARG A 29 11.99 2.66 2.46
N TYR A 30 11.86 3.96 2.34
CA TYR A 30 11.44 4.67 1.12
C TYR A 30 10.23 4.03 0.42
N THR A 31 9.23 3.60 1.19
CA THR A 31 7.94 3.17 0.65
C THR A 31 7.27 4.30 -0.14
N SER A 32 7.67 5.53 0.12
CA SER A 32 7.44 6.76 -0.64
C SER A 32 8.60 7.73 -0.38
N TYR A 33 8.85 8.64 -1.32
CA TYR A 33 9.87 9.68 -1.17
C TYR A 33 9.31 11.03 -1.64
N PRO A 34 9.52 12.13 -0.91
CA PRO A 34 9.99 12.18 0.49
C PRO A 34 9.05 11.44 1.46
N THR A 35 9.61 11.01 2.60
CA THR A 35 8.85 10.31 3.64
C THR A 35 7.95 11.26 4.44
N ALA A 36 6.85 10.75 5.00
CA ALA A 36 5.82 11.58 5.66
C ALA A 36 6.29 12.29 6.95
N ASP A 37 7.43 11.94 7.51
CA ASP A 37 8.06 12.67 8.63
C ASP A 37 8.59 14.05 8.20
N ARG A 38 8.83 14.26 6.88
CA ARG A 38 9.22 15.57 6.33
C ARG A 38 8.04 16.52 6.09
N PHE A 39 6.79 16.06 6.25
CA PHE A 39 5.62 16.92 6.06
C PHE A 39 5.54 18.01 7.13
N VAL A 40 5.27 19.24 6.70
CA VAL A 40 5.21 20.44 7.53
C VAL A 40 3.80 21.01 7.62
N GLU A 41 3.47 21.62 8.76
CA GLU A 41 2.16 22.24 9.00
C GLU A 41 1.95 23.54 8.19
N ALA A 42 3.03 24.13 7.67
CA ALA A 42 2.96 25.28 6.77
C ALA A 42 2.25 24.95 5.43
N PHE A 43 2.20 23.67 5.05
CA PHE A 43 1.36 23.20 3.94
C PHE A 43 -0.06 22.97 4.47
N ASP A 44 -0.89 23.94 4.30
CA ASP A 44 -2.27 23.99 4.81
C ASP A 44 -3.36 23.66 3.76
N ALA A 45 -4.60 23.83 4.18
CA ALA A 45 -5.78 23.58 3.33
C ALA A 45 -5.85 24.52 2.11
N GLU A 46 -5.36 25.75 2.21
CA GLU A 46 -5.39 26.71 1.11
C GLU A 46 -4.29 26.39 0.08
N THR A 47 -3.11 26.03 0.55
CA THR A 47 -2.02 25.53 -0.29
C THR A 47 -2.47 24.29 -1.07
N TYR A 48 -3.10 23.32 -0.40
CA TYR A 48 -3.68 22.16 -1.05
C TYR A 48 -4.71 22.53 -2.12
N ARG A 49 -5.66 23.42 -1.79
CA ARG A 49 -6.69 23.90 -2.73
C ARG A 49 -6.07 24.53 -3.97
N SER A 50 -5.06 25.36 -3.77
CA SER A 50 -4.34 26.02 -4.88
C SER A 50 -3.74 24.99 -5.84
N TRP A 51 -3.10 23.94 -5.32
CA TRP A 51 -2.53 22.88 -6.15
C TRP A 51 -3.59 22.04 -6.83
N ALA A 52 -4.68 21.68 -6.12
CA ALA A 52 -5.77 20.90 -6.69
C ALA A 52 -6.44 21.60 -7.88
N VAL A 53 -6.69 22.91 -7.76
CA VAL A 53 -7.30 23.70 -8.84
C VAL A 53 -6.34 23.89 -10.04
N ARG A 54 -5.04 24.00 -9.76
CA ARG A 54 -4.02 24.28 -10.79
C ARG A 54 -3.39 23.02 -11.39
N ARG A 55 -3.76 21.82 -10.96
CA ARG A 55 -3.11 20.56 -11.33
C ARG A 55 -2.96 20.31 -12.83
N ASN A 56 -3.85 20.85 -13.64
CA ASN A 56 -3.89 20.67 -15.09
C ASN A 56 -3.29 21.88 -15.89
N ILE A 57 -2.52 22.73 -15.23
CA ILE A 57 -1.79 23.80 -15.92
C ILE A 57 -0.78 23.16 -16.88
N GLY A 58 -0.81 23.55 -18.16
CA GLY A 58 0.05 23.00 -19.20
C GLY A 58 -0.61 21.97 -20.12
N GLY A 59 -1.92 21.69 -19.93
CA GLY A 59 -2.72 20.88 -20.87
C GLY A 59 -2.58 19.36 -20.70
N ILE A 60 -1.75 18.88 -19.77
CA ILE A 60 -1.66 17.45 -19.44
C ILE A 60 -2.76 17.12 -18.43
N ARG A 61 -3.77 16.41 -18.89
CA ARG A 61 -4.84 15.90 -18.00
C ARG A 61 -4.37 14.62 -17.32
N ARG A 62 -4.43 14.61 -15.99
CA ARG A 62 -4.13 13.43 -15.18
C ARG A 62 -5.42 12.86 -14.62
N ALA A 63 -5.61 11.58 -14.74
CA ALA A 63 -6.69 10.88 -14.06
C ALA A 63 -6.49 10.93 -12.52
N LEU A 64 -7.50 10.48 -11.79
CA LEU A 64 -7.51 10.49 -10.34
C LEU A 64 -7.35 9.08 -9.78
N SER A 65 -6.62 8.98 -8.70
CA SER A 65 -6.67 7.88 -7.75
C SER A 65 -7.31 8.38 -6.46
N ILE A 66 -8.18 7.60 -5.83
CA ILE A 66 -8.83 7.95 -4.56
C ILE A 66 -8.47 6.92 -3.49
N TYR A 67 -7.94 7.40 -2.37
CA TYR A 67 -7.79 6.60 -1.16
C TYR A 67 -8.80 7.05 -0.12
N ILE A 68 -9.56 6.09 0.44
CA ILE A 68 -10.49 6.37 1.54
C ILE A 68 -10.04 5.63 2.79
N HIS A 69 -9.79 6.39 3.85
CA HIS A 69 -9.45 5.85 5.15
C HIS A 69 -10.70 5.64 6.00
N LEU A 70 -11.02 4.38 6.29
CA LEU A 70 -12.14 3.97 7.15
C LEU A 70 -11.56 3.43 8.47
N PRO A 71 -11.46 4.24 9.55
CA PRO A 71 -10.56 3.97 10.68
C PRO A 71 -11.07 2.94 11.68
N PHE A 72 -12.28 2.41 11.54
CA PHE A 72 -12.93 1.62 12.60
C PHE A 72 -12.61 0.13 12.54
N CYS A 73 -12.44 -0.46 13.75
CA CYS A 73 -12.34 -1.90 13.96
C CYS A 73 -13.17 -2.28 15.18
N SER A 74 -13.84 -3.46 15.15
CA SER A 74 -14.58 -3.98 16.32
C SER A 74 -13.69 -4.59 17.38
N THR A 75 -12.47 -5.04 17.02
CA THR A 75 -11.46 -5.64 17.89
C THR A 75 -10.07 -5.11 17.57
N VAL A 76 -9.17 -5.16 18.58
CA VAL A 76 -7.79 -4.73 18.40
C VAL A 76 -6.89 -5.92 18.12
N CYS A 77 -6.18 -5.92 16.99
CA CYS A 77 -5.06 -6.82 16.76
C CYS A 77 -3.81 -6.21 17.42
N PHE A 78 -3.07 -7.00 18.23
CA PHE A 78 -1.97 -6.45 19.03
C PHE A 78 -0.77 -5.99 18.20
N TYR A 79 -0.54 -6.56 17.04
CA TYR A 79 0.52 -6.15 16.12
C TYR A 79 0.25 -4.84 15.38
N CYS A 80 -1.00 -4.40 15.31
CA CYS A 80 -1.44 -3.40 14.35
C CYS A 80 -0.93 -1.98 14.65
N ALA A 81 -0.29 -1.37 13.65
CA ALA A 81 0.25 -0.01 13.67
C ALA A 81 -0.61 1.03 12.93
N CYS A 82 -1.74 0.62 12.31
CA CYS A 82 -2.60 1.52 11.55
C CYS A 82 -3.23 2.61 12.42
N ASN A 83 -3.56 3.75 11.81
CA ASN A 83 -4.40 4.76 12.44
C ASN A 83 -5.84 4.23 12.52
N LYS A 84 -6.27 3.83 13.70
CA LYS A 84 -7.55 3.15 13.91
C LYS A 84 -8.25 3.56 15.18
N VAL A 85 -9.57 3.38 15.16
CA VAL A 85 -10.46 3.54 16.32
C VAL A 85 -11.11 2.20 16.62
N VAL A 86 -10.77 1.60 17.76
CA VAL A 86 -11.36 0.33 18.17
C VAL A 86 -12.62 0.60 18.97
N THR A 87 -13.77 0.17 18.46
CA THR A 87 -15.07 0.37 19.11
C THR A 87 -16.08 -0.65 18.60
N LYS A 88 -17.07 -0.97 19.46
CA LYS A 88 -18.27 -1.73 19.07
C LYS A 88 -19.48 -0.80 18.80
N ASP A 89 -19.34 0.47 19.14
CA ASP A 89 -20.36 1.50 18.94
C ASP A 89 -20.42 1.92 17.48
N ARG A 90 -21.44 1.45 16.78
CA ARG A 90 -21.68 1.71 15.35
C ARG A 90 -22.04 3.17 15.06
N SER A 91 -22.63 3.89 16.03
CA SER A 91 -22.98 5.30 15.86
C SER A 91 -21.78 6.19 15.59
N LYS A 92 -20.59 5.80 16.06
CA LYS A 92 -19.34 6.51 15.73
C LYS A 92 -18.97 6.40 14.25
N GLY A 93 -19.27 5.25 13.64
CA GLY A 93 -19.09 5.05 12.20
C GLY A 93 -20.08 5.90 11.39
N GLU A 94 -21.35 5.93 11.79
CA GLU A 94 -22.39 6.77 11.16
C GLU A 94 -22.00 8.25 11.20
N LYS A 95 -21.61 8.74 12.39
CA LYS A 95 -21.10 10.11 12.53
C LYS A 95 -19.92 10.36 11.59
N TYR A 96 -18.97 9.45 11.52
CA TYR A 96 -17.80 9.58 10.66
C TYR A 96 -18.18 9.69 9.17
N LEU A 97 -19.13 8.87 8.68
CA LEU A 97 -19.59 8.94 7.30
C LEU A 97 -20.18 10.30 6.94
N GLN A 98 -20.97 10.92 7.85
CA GLN A 98 -21.51 12.27 7.63
C GLN A 98 -20.37 13.30 7.41
N TYR A 99 -19.29 13.21 8.17
CA TYR A 99 -18.15 14.10 7.97
C TYR A 99 -17.34 13.75 6.71
N LEU A 100 -17.22 12.47 6.38
CA LEU A 100 -16.58 12.03 5.15
C LEU A 100 -17.35 12.51 3.91
N PHE A 101 -18.69 12.50 3.94
CA PHE A 101 -19.53 13.07 2.88
C PHE A 101 -19.28 14.58 2.73
N ARG A 102 -19.19 15.32 3.83
CA ARG A 102 -18.84 16.75 3.79
C ARG A 102 -17.46 16.99 3.17
N GLU A 103 -16.48 16.16 3.49
CA GLU A 103 -15.16 16.26 2.88
C GLU A 103 -15.24 16.00 1.37
N ILE A 104 -15.97 14.97 0.94
CA ILE A 104 -16.17 14.66 -0.49
C ILE A 104 -16.87 15.83 -1.20
N ASP A 105 -17.90 16.44 -0.59
CA ASP A 105 -18.61 17.60 -1.14
C ASP A 105 -17.70 18.82 -1.30
N MET A 106 -16.71 18.99 -0.41
CA MET A 106 -15.72 20.07 -0.50
C MET A 106 -14.60 19.77 -1.50
N GLN A 107 -14.20 18.51 -1.63
CA GLN A 107 -13.13 18.06 -2.53
C GLN A 107 -13.58 18.00 -3.99
N GLY A 108 -14.78 17.44 -4.25
CA GLY A 108 -15.29 17.20 -5.59
C GLY A 108 -15.23 18.41 -6.54
N PRO A 109 -15.68 19.61 -6.12
CA PRO A 109 -15.60 20.82 -6.95
C PRO A 109 -14.20 21.22 -7.41
N LEU A 110 -13.15 20.84 -6.66
CA LEU A 110 -11.76 21.16 -7.01
C LEU A 110 -11.28 20.40 -8.27
N PHE A 111 -11.93 19.28 -8.58
CA PHE A 111 -11.59 18.38 -9.68
C PHE A 111 -12.64 18.35 -10.81
N ARG A 112 -13.53 19.36 -10.86
CA ARG A 112 -14.70 19.37 -11.76
C ARG A 112 -14.34 19.13 -13.23
N ASP A 113 -13.27 19.72 -13.70
CA ASP A 113 -12.90 19.71 -15.11
C ASP A 113 -12.20 18.40 -15.55
N ASP A 114 -11.80 17.56 -14.57
CA ASP A 114 -11.05 16.35 -14.85
C ASP A 114 -11.20 15.35 -13.70
N ARG A 115 -12.39 14.78 -13.61
CA ARG A 115 -12.88 13.97 -12.49
C ARG A 115 -12.87 12.46 -12.72
N VAL A 116 -12.17 12.01 -13.78
CA VAL A 116 -12.09 10.57 -14.09
C VAL A 116 -11.21 9.87 -13.08
N VAL A 117 -11.77 8.87 -12.40
CA VAL A 117 -11.09 8.02 -11.42
C VAL A 117 -10.74 6.69 -12.08
N GLU A 118 -9.45 6.41 -12.18
CA GLU A 118 -8.93 5.14 -12.70
C GLU A 118 -8.54 4.16 -11.60
N GLN A 119 -8.31 4.68 -10.39
CA GLN A 119 -7.97 3.84 -9.25
C GLN A 119 -8.71 4.30 -7.99
N MET A 120 -9.20 3.34 -7.19
CA MET A 120 -9.74 3.62 -5.87
C MET A 120 -9.33 2.52 -4.89
N HIS A 121 -8.97 2.92 -3.68
CA HIS A 121 -8.63 2.00 -2.60
C HIS A 121 -9.30 2.40 -1.29
N TRP A 122 -10.02 1.47 -0.66
CA TRP A 122 -10.62 1.66 0.66
C TRP A 122 -9.89 0.79 1.68
N GLY A 123 -9.35 1.44 2.72
CA GLY A 123 -8.56 0.75 3.74
C GLY A 123 -8.59 1.45 5.09
N GLY A 124 -7.63 1.11 5.95
CA GLY A 124 -7.39 1.79 7.23
C GLY A 124 -7.55 0.93 8.48
N GLY A 125 -8.75 0.89 9.07
CA GLY A 125 -9.14 -0.07 10.11
C GLY A 125 -9.64 -1.34 9.46
N THR A 126 -10.96 -1.45 9.27
CA THR A 126 -11.57 -2.40 8.36
C THR A 126 -12.84 -1.79 7.76
N PRO A 127 -12.95 -1.67 6.42
CA PRO A 127 -14.15 -1.15 5.78
C PRO A 127 -15.43 -1.91 6.15
N THR A 128 -15.34 -3.21 6.38
CA THR A 128 -16.45 -4.06 6.83
C THR A 128 -16.90 -3.84 8.29
N PHE A 129 -16.34 -2.84 8.96
CA PHE A 129 -16.98 -2.27 10.15
C PHE A 129 -18.31 -1.60 9.79
N PHE A 130 -18.45 -1.05 8.61
CA PHE A 130 -19.68 -0.43 8.10
C PHE A 130 -20.60 -1.50 7.51
N THR A 131 -21.91 -1.21 7.47
CA THR A 131 -22.87 -2.10 6.79
C THR A 131 -22.74 -1.98 5.27
N MET A 132 -23.26 -2.95 4.52
CA MET A 132 -23.26 -2.89 3.06
C MET A 132 -24.04 -1.69 2.52
N GLU A 133 -25.12 -1.31 3.20
CA GLU A 133 -25.92 -0.13 2.88
C GLU A 133 -25.10 1.16 3.03
N GLN A 134 -24.36 1.29 4.14
CA GLN A 134 -23.47 2.43 4.40
C GLN A 134 -22.33 2.52 3.38
N LEU A 135 -21.73 1.38 3.01
CA LEU A 135 -20.70 1.33 1.97
C LEU A 135 -21.29 1.68 0.59
N SER A 136 -22.52 1.23 0.28
CA SER A 136 -23.23 1.61 -0.94
C SER A 136 -23.51 3.10 -1.00
N GLU A 137 -23.99 3.67 0.09
CA GLU A 137 -24.25 5.12 0.21
C GLU A 137 -22.96 5.93 -0.03
N LEU A 138 -21.82 5.47 0.51
CA LEU A 138 -20.52 6.11 0.28
C LEU A 138 -20.11 6.02 -1.19
N CYS A 139 -20.28 4.86 -1.85
CA CYS A 139 -20.04 4.70 -3.28
C CYS A 139 -20.89 5.66 -4.11
N ASP A 140 -22.18 5.76 -3.80
CA ASP A 140 -23.10 6.61 -4.54
C ASP A 140 -22.79 8.09 -4.32
N HIS A 141 -22.35 8.46 -3.11
CA HIS A 141 -21.93 9.82 -2.81
C HIS A 141 -20.67 10.20 -3.62
N LEU A 142 -19.67 9.31 -3.71
CA LEU A 142 -18.50 9.52 -4.55
C LEU A 142 -18.86 9.70 -6.03
N LYS A 143 -19.77 8.86 -6.56
CA LYS A 143 -20.20 8.92 -7.97
C LYS A 143 -20.92 10.21 -8.35
N ARG A 144 -21.44 10.99 -7.39
CA ARG A 144 -22.01 12.33 -7.66
C ARG A 144 -20.94 13.35 -8.05
N HIS A 145 -19.72 13.19 -7.51
CA HIS A 145 -18.61 14.12 -7.71
C HIS A 145 -17.58 13.62 -8.71
N PHE A 146 -17.36 12.30 -8.79
CA PHE A 146 -16.32 11.69 -9.58
C PHE A 146 -16.90 10.72 -10.62
N GLN A 147 -16.21 10.61 -11.74
CA GLN A 147 -16.57 9.67 -12.80
C GLN A 147 -15.67 8.44 -12.73
N MET A 148 -16.26 7.30 -12.34
CA MET A 148 -15.52 6.05 -12.27
C MET A 148 -15.26 5.51 -13.68
N SER A 149 -13.98 5.22 -14.00
CA SER A 149 -13.58 4.60 -15.27
C SER A 149 -14.13 3.17 -15.36
N ARG A 150 -14.50 2.73 -16.57
CA ARG A 150 -14.96 1.35 -16.78
C ARG A 150 -13.85 0.32 -16.55
N ASP A 151 -12.62 0.69 -16.89
CA ASP A 151 -11.43 -0.17 -16.79
C ASP A 151 -10.60 0.13 -15.55
N GLY A 152 -11.17 0.88 -14.60
CA GLY A 152 -10.50 1.29 -13.36
C GLY A 152 -10.24 0.14 -12.39
N GLU A 153 -9.24 0.30 -11.54
CA GLU A 153 -8.89 -0.62 -10.46
C GLU A 153 -9.50 -0.15 -9.14
N TYR A 154 -10.49 -0.88 -8.64
CA TYR A 154 -11.22 -0.51 -7.41
C TYR A 154 -11.06 -1.62 -6.37
N SER A 155 -10.28 -1.31 -5.32
CA SER A 155 -9.88 -2.26 -4.29
C SER A 155 -10.43 -1.92 -2.91
N ILE A 156 -10.65 -2.95 -2.11
CA ILE A 156 -11.11 -2.84 -0.73
C ILE A 156 -10.35 -3.81 0.16
N GLU A 157 -9.91 -3.33 1.34
CA GLU A 157 -9.33 -4.17 2.39
C GLU A 157 -10.44 -4.81 3.23
N LEU A 158 -10.36 -6.11 3.44
CA LEU A 158 -11.33 -6.85 4.23
C LEU A 158 -10.66 -7.63 5.36
N ASP A 159 -11.32 -7.62 6.50
CA ASP A 159 -11.08 -8.59 7.56
C ASP A 159 -12.03 -9.77 7.36
N PRO A 160 -11.53 -10.98 7.00
CA PRO A 160 -12.39 -12.14 6.75
C PRO A 160 -13.32 -12.50 7.91
N ARG A 161 -13.00 -12.08 9.15
CA ARG A 161 -13.83 -12.29 10.34
C ARG A 161 -15.10 -11.43 10.36
N SER A 162 -15.14 -10.37 9.58
CA SER A 162 -16.19 -9.34 9.63
C SER A 162 -17.02 -9.24 8.34
N ILE A 163 -16.91 -10.23 7.47
CA ILE A 163 -17.67 -10.29 6.23
C ILE A 163 -18.28 -11.69 6.02
N ASP A 164 -19.52 -11.71 5.57
CA ASP A 164 -20.16 -12.93 5.06
C ASP A 164 -19.77 -13.13 3.58
N PRO A 165 -19.44 -14.35 3.14
CA PRO A 165 -19.10 -14.63 1.74
C PRO A 165 -20.13 -14.13 0.73
N SER A 166 -21.43 -14.15 1.04
CA SER A 166 -22.51 -13.65 0.17
C SER A 166 -22.39 -12.14 -0.13
N GLN A 167 -21.76 -11.38 0.77
CA GLN A 167 -21.56 -9.94 0.61
C GLN A 167 -20.53 -9.58 -0.47
N MET A 168 -19.71 -10.55 -0.92
CA MET A 168 -18.77 -10.32 -2.02
C MET A 168 -19.48 -9.93 -3.31
N GLN A 169 -20.65 -10.51 -3.58
CA GLN A 169 -21.48 -10.11 -4.73
C GLN A 169 -21.98 -8.66 -4.60
N VAL A 170 -22.33 -8.22 -3.40
CA VAL A 170 -22.74 -6.84 -3.13
C VAL A 170 -21.60 -5.86 -3.38
N LEU A 171 -20.41 -6.15 -2.85
CA LEU A 171 -19.21 -5.34 -3.09
C LEU A 171 -18.85 -5.27 -4.58
N ARG A 172 -19.00 -6.40 -5.30
CA ARG A 172 -18.80 -6.41 -6.75
C ARG A 172 -19.81 -5.51 -7.48
N GLY A 173 -21.05 -5.51 -7.05
CA GLY A 173 -22.12 -4.63 -7.57
C GLY A 173 -21.85 -3.14 -7.32
N MET A 174 -21.16 -2.79 -6.24
CA MET A 174 -20.73 -1.40 -5.98
C MET A 174 -19.61 -0.96 -6.96
N GLY A 175 -18.92 -1.91 -7.62
CA GLY A 175 -17.88 -1.64 -8.59
C GLY A 175 -16.49 -2.15 -8.17
N PHE A 176 -16.32 -2.66 -6.95
CA PHE A 176 -15.04 -3.23 -6.54
C PHE A 176 -14.67 -4.45 -7.38
N ASN A 177 -13.43 -4.49 -7.83
CA ASN A 177 -12.91 -5.58 -8.67
C ASN A 177 -11.61 -6.19 -8.12
N ARG A 178 -11.10 -5.65 -7.01
CA ARG A 178 -9.93 -6.17 -6.28
C ARG A 178 -10.23 -6.21 -4.80
N VAL A 179 -9.68 -7.21 -4.10
CA VAL A 179 -9.82 -7.36 -2.66
C VAL A 179 -8.49 -7.70 -2.01
N SER A 180 -8.21 -7.11 -0.85
CA SER A 180 -7.11 -7.52 0.02
C SER A 180 -7.64 -8.12 1.30
N LEU A 181 -7.19 -9.34 1.62
CA LEU A 181 -7.62 -10.09 2.79
C LEU A 181 -6.49 -10.19 3.82
N GLY A 182 -6.70 -9.60 4.98
CA GLY A 182 -5.77 -9.74 6.09
C GLY A 182 -5.83 -11.13 6.70
N VAL A 183 -4.93 -12.03 6.32
CA VAL A 183 -4.78 -13.38 6.90
C VAL A 183 -3.79 -13.37 8.05
N GLN A 184 -2.63 -12.81 7.85
CA GLN A 184 -1.50 -12.66 8.77
C GLN A 184 -0.80 -13.98 9.10
N ASP A 185 -1.49 -14.93 9.72
CA ASP A 185 -1.04 -16.30 10.00
C ASP A 185 -2.25 -17.20 10.31
N PHE A 186 -2.19 -18.48 9.93
CA PHE A 186 -3.21 -19.47 10.25
C PHE A 186 -2.91 -20.28 11.52
N ASP A 187 -1.70 -20.17 12.08
CA ASP A 187 -1.36 -20.89 13.31
C ASP A 187 -2.15 -20.36 14.51
N ALA A 188 -2.85 -21.26 15.21
CA ALA A 188 -3.75 -20.87 16.29
C ALA A 188 -3.04 -20.25 17.51
N ASP A 189 -1.79 -20.63 17.79
CA ASP A 189 -1.01 -20.04 18.89
C ASP A 189 -0.54 -18.64 18.54
N VAL A 190 -0.13 -18.42 17.29
CA VAL A 190 0.20 -17.09 16.76
C VAL A 190 -1.04 -16.20 16.79
N GLN A 191 -2.18 -16.67 16.29
CA GLN A 191 -3.43 -15.91 16.28
C GLN A 191 -3.88 -15.48 17.69
N ARG A 192 -3.77 -16.38 18.68
CA ARG A 192 -4.08 -16.06 20.09
C ARG A 192 -3.13 -15.00 20.64
N ALA A 193 -1.83 -15.12 20.38
CA ALA A 193 -0.82 -14.20 20.88
C ALA A 193 -0.99 -12.78 20.34
N VAL A 194 -1.56 -12.62 19.13
CA VAL A 194 -1.82 -11.32 18.51
C VAL A 194 -3.29 -10.87 18.56
N ASN A 195 -4.15 -11.60 19.27
CA ASN A 195 -5.60 -11.34 19.39
C ASN A 195 -6.31 -11.23 18.01
N ARG A 196 -5.96 -12.15 17.09
CA ARG A 196 -6.62 -12.25 15.78
C ARG A 196 -6.98 -13.70 15.47
N ILE A 197 -8.01 -14.20 16.13
CA ILE A 197 -8.51 -15.55 15.92
C ILE A 197 -9.38 -15.55 14.67
N GLN A 198 -8.99 -16.31 13.67
CA GLN A 198 -9.59 -16.33 12.34
C GLN A 198 -9.55 -17.76 11.80
N SER A 199 -10.69 -18.33 11.43
CA SER A 199 -10.70 -19.68 10.86
C SER A 199 -10.18 -19.68 9.43
N GLU A 200 -9.50 -20.75 9.06
CA GLU A 200 -9.04 -20.98 7.70
C GLU A 200 -10.23 -21.13 6.77
N GLU A 201 -11.25 -21.91 7.17
CA GLU A 201 -12.45 -22.18 6.38
C GLU A 201 -13.19 -20.89 6.01
N GLN A 202 -13.37 -19.97 6.96
CA GLN A 202 -14.01 -18.69 6.72
C GLN A 202 -13.21 -17.85 5.72
N THR A 203 -11.89 -17.81 5.86
CA THR A 203 -11.01 -17.08 4.96
C THR A 203 -11.09 -17.63 3.53
N LEU A 204 -11.01 -18.95 3.39
CA LEU A 204 -11.11 -19.62 2.08
C LEU A 204 -12.48 -19.44 1.45
N ALA A 205 -13.56 -19.48 2.24
CA ALA A 205 -14.91 -19.21 1.75
C ALA A 205 -15.08 -17.80 1.19
N VAL A 206 -14.48 -16.78 1.85
CA VAL A 206 -14.48 -15.40 1.35
C VAL A 206 -13.68 -15.30 0.04
N MET A 207 -12.52 -15.96 -0.07
CA MET A 207 -11.72 -15.97 -1.29
C MET A 207 -12.47 -16.61 -2.46
N GLU A 208 -13.14 -17.74 -2.22
CA GLU A 208 -13.93 -18.45 -3.23
C GLU A 208 -15.13 -17.61 -3.67
N ALA A 209 -15.82 -16.98 -2.72
CA ALA A 209 -16.92 -16.06 -3.03
C ALA A 209 -16.46 -14.84 -3.84
N ALA A 210 -15.26 -14.31 -3.55
CA ALA A 210 -14.67 -13.22 -4.34
C ALA A 210 -14.42 -13.66 -5.80
N ARG A 211 -13.88 -14.87 -6.01
CA ARG A 211 -13.71 -15.44 -7.38
C ARG A 211 -15.05 -15.61 -8.07
N GLY A 212 -16.01 -16.22 -7.38
CA GLY A 212 -17.37 -16.45 -7.91
C GLY A 212 -18.10 -15.14 -8.25
N ALA A 213 -17.83 -14.06 -7.52
CA ALA A 213 -18.36 -12.73 -7.80
C ALA A 213 -17.63 -11.99 -8.95
N GLY A 214 -16.52 -12.54 -9.48
CA GLY A 214 -15.78 -11.97 -10.59
C GLY A 214 -14.80 -10.87 -10.18
N PHE A 215 -14.22 -10.95 -8.97
CA PHE A 215 -13.08 -10.12 -8.63
C PHE A 215 -11.86 -10.53 -9.46
N SER A 216 -11.20 -9.56 -10.07
CA SER A 216 -10.07 -9.77 -10.98
C SER A 216 -8.75 -10.03 -10.27
N SER A 217 -8.63 -9.65 -8.99
CA SER A 217 -7.42 -9.89 -8.20
C SER A 217 -7.76 -10.01 -6.72
N ILE A 218 -7.20 -11.04 -6.09
CA ILE A 218 -7.30 -11.30 -4.65
C ILE A 218 -5.89 -11.23 -4.07
N ASN A 219 -5.67 -10.28 -3.17
CA ASN A 219 -4.45 -10.17 -2.40
C ASN A 219 -4.64 -10.80 -1.02
N VAL A 220 -3.58 -11.45 -0.51
CA VAL A 220 -3.50 -11.96 0.86
C VAL A 220 -2.33 -11.31 1.56
N ASP A 221 -2.60 -10.72 2.75
CA ASP A 221 -1.58 -10.16 3.59
C ASP A 221 -1.15 -11.17 4.66
N LEU A 222 0.15 -11.45 4.73
CA LEU A 222 0.81 -12.25 5.75
C LEU A 222 1.80 -11.39 6.55
N ILE A 223 2.08 -11.81 7.78
CA ILE A 223 3.10 -11.16 8.60
C ILE A 223 4.08 -12.23 9.11
N TYR A 224 5.38 -12.02 8.86
CA TYR A 224 6.41 -12.83 9.49
C TYR A 224 7.05 -12.12 10.68
N GLY A 225 7.55 -12.90 11.64
CA GLY A 225 8.14 -12.37 12.87
C GLY A 225 7.13 -12.09 13.98
N LEU A 226 5.91 -12.62 13.90
CA LEU A 226 4.90 -12.55 14.95
C LEU A 226 5.30 -13.41 16.16
N PRO A 227 4.78 -13.12 17.38
CA PRO A 227 5.03 -13.95 18.56
C PRO A 227 4.62 -15.41 18.33
N LYS A 228 5.38 -16.35 18.88
CA LYS A 228 5.22 -17.82 18.75
C LYS A 228 5.42 -18.39 17.35
N GLN A 229 5.62 -17.56 16.35
CA GLN A 229 5.86 -17.99 14.97
C GLN A 229 7.22 -18.69 14.85
N ASN A 230 7.26 -19.80 14.13
CA ASN A 230 8.47 -20.56 13.83
C ASN A 230 8.42 -21.09 12.39
N LEU A 231 9.54 -21.66 11.92
CA LEU A 231 9.65 -22.14 10.54
C LEU A 231 8.58 -23.19 10.18
N LEU A 232 8.25 -24.08 11.11
CA LEU A 232 7.26 -25.14 10.85
C LEU A 232 5.84 -24.57 10.75
N SER A 233 5.43 -23.70 11.70
CA SER A 233 4.09 -23.10 11.70
C SER A 233 3.91 -22.19 10.48
N PHE A 234 4.91 -21.35 10.16
CA PHE A 234 4.84 -20.45 9.01
C PHE A 234 4.87 -21.19 7.68
N ASN A 235 5.63 -22.29 7.57
CA ASN A 235 5.60 -23.14 6.37
C ASN A 235 4.21 -23.76 6.13
N ARG A 236 3.49 -24.14 7.20
CA ARG A 236 2.09 -24.60 7.06
C ARG A 236 1.18 -23.48 6.58
N THR A 237 1.28 -22.29 7.16
CA THR A 237 0.52 -21.10 6.71
C THR A 237 0.79 -20.80 5.22
N LEU A 238 2.06 -20.76 4.80
CA LEU A 238 2.44 -20.56 3.40
C LEU A 238 1.83 -21.65 2.48
N GLY A 239 1.91 -22.92 2.89
CA GLY A 239 1.33 -24.02 2.13
C GLY A 239 -0.17 -23.84 1.91
N ARG A 240 -0.92 -23.42 2.93
CA ARG A 240 -2.37 -23.15 2.83
C ARG A 240 -2.67 -21.98 1.90
N VAL A 241 -1.94 -20.87 2.07
CA VAL A 241 -2.10 -19.68 1.21
C VAL A 241 -1.76 -20.01 -0.26
N ILE A 242 -0.66 -20.71 -0.51
CA ILE A 242 -0.25 -21.10 -1.87
C ILE A 242 -1.33 -22.01 -2.50
N SER A 243 -1.87 -22.98 -1.74
CA SER A 243 -2.96 -23.85 -2.22
C SER A 243 -4.25 -23.09 -2.52
N ALA A 244 -4.52 -21.99 -1.80
CA ALA A 244 -5.64 -21.10 -2.07
C ALA A 244 -5.41 -20.21 -3.30
N ALA A 245 -4.19 -20.17 -3.82
CA ALA A 245 -3.78 -19.53 -5.06
C ALA A 245 -4.25 -18.07 -5.24
N PRO A 246 -4.04 -17.15 -4.26
CA PRO A 246 -4.33 -15.73 -4.46
C PRO A 246 -3.52 -15.18 -5.65
N ASP A 247 -3.94 -14.04 -6.18
CA ASP A 247 -3.24 -13.40 -7.29
C ASP A 247 -2.02 -12.63 -6.81
N ARG A 248 -2.10 -12.09 -5.58
CA ARG A 248 -1.03 -11.36 -4.90
C ARG A 248 -0.87 -11.83 -3.47
N ILE A 249 0.35 -11.74 -2.97
CA ILE A 249 0.71 -12.03 -1.58
C ILE A 249 1.64 -10.93 -1.09
N ALA A 250 1.26 -10.27 0.00
CA ALA A 250 2.14 -9.34 0.70
C ALA A 250 2.62 -10.00 2.02
N ILE A 251 3.93 -9.99 2.27
CA ILE A 251 4.54 -10.63 3.45
C ILE A 251 5.29 -9.58 4.25
N TYR A 252 4.61 -8.98 5.22
CA TYR A 252 5.15 -7.88 6.01
C TYR A 252 6.03 -8.36 7.15
N ASN A 253 7.14 -7.63 7.39
CA ASN A 253 7.95 -7.81 8.59
C ASN A 253 7.25 -7.20 9.81
N TYR A 254 7.02 -7.99 10.86
CA TYR A 254 6.55 -7.44 12.13
C TYR A 254 7.62 -6.57 12.79
N ALA A 255 7.32 -5.28 12.95
CA ALA A 255 8.13 -4.34 13.71
C ALA A 255 7.54 -4.17 15.12
N HIS A 256 8.28 -4.60 16.15
CA HIS A 256 7.87 -4.47 17.55
C HIS A 256 8.30 -3.11 18.11
N LEU A 257 7.33 -2.17 18.23
CA LEU A 257 7.53 -0.80 18.69
C LEU A 257 6.49 -0.43 19.78
N PRO A 258 6.52 -1.09 20.96
CA PRO A 258 5.49 -0.93 22.02
C PRO A 258 5.48 0.46 22.65
N THR A 259 6.58 1.22 22.53
CA THR A 259 6.63 2.63 22.95
C THR A 259 5.78 3.52 22.05
N ARG A 260 5.72 3.20 20.75
CA ARG A 260 4.97 3.95 19.74
C ARG A 260 3.53 3.45 19.59
N PHE A 261 3.31 2.13 19.63
CA PHE A 261 2.01 1.48 19.40
C PHE A 261 1.51 0.78 20.66
N LYS A 262 0.60 1.41 21.39
CA LYS A 262 0.06 0.90 22.66
C LYS A 262 -0.45 -0.56 22.61
N PRO A 263 -1.14 -1.05 21.54
CA PRO A 263 -1.57 -2.44 21.46
C PRO A 263 -0.43 -3.45 21.55
N GLN A 264 0.74 -3.13 21.00
CA GLN A 264 1.90 -4.01 20.98
C GLN A 264 2.49 -4.31 22.37
N ARG A 265 2.16 -3.50 23.39
CA ARG A 265 2.53 -3.75 24.81
C ARG A 265 1.92 -5.03 25.38
N ARG A 266 0.96 -5.62 24.68
CA ARG A 266 0.30 -6.90 25.05
C ARG A 266 1.01 -8.12 24.49
N ILE A 267 2.00 -7.93 23.62
CA ILE A 267 2.85 -8.99 23.08
C ILE A 267 4.04 -9.15 24.00
N ALA A 268 4.27 -10.39 24.44
CA ALA A 268 5.41 -10.71 25.29
C ALA A 268 6.69 -10.79 24.44
N ASP A 269 7.70 -9.99 24.76
CA ASP A 269 8.99 -9.93 24.04
C ASP A 269 9.65 -11.31 23.94
N ALA A 270 9.55 -12.13 25.01
CA ALA A 270 10.11 -13.48 25.06
C ALA A 270 9.47 -14.47 24.07
N GLU A 271 8.28 -14.16 23.53
CA GLU A 271 7.59 -14.97 22.52
C GLU A 271 7.94 -14.59 21.09
N LEU A 272 8.67 -13.48 20.91
CA LEU A 272 9.07 -13.03 19.59
C LEU A 272 10.22 -13.90 19.03
N PRO A 273 10.20 -14.24 17.75
CA PRO A 273 11.30 -14.94 17.12
C PRO A 273 12.56 -14.07 17.13
N THR A 274 13.71 -14.69 17.30
CA THR A 274 15.00 -14.01 17.22
C THR A 274 15.24 -13.42 15.82
N PRO A 275 16.13 -12.44 15.66
CA PRO A 275 16.47 -11.90 14.33
C PRO A 275 16.87 -12.97 13.32
N ASP A 276 17.64 -13.99 13.73
CA ASP A 276 18.01 -15.12 12.88
C ASP A 276 16.80 -15.95 12.44
N VAL A 277 15.85 -16.20 13.32
CA VAL A 277 14.61 -16.91 12.97
C VAL A 277 13.77 -16.06 12.01
N LYS A 278 13.66 -14.76 12.25
CA LYS A 278 12.93 -13.84 11.33
C LYS A 278 13.54 -13.86 9.94
N LEU A 279 14.84 -13.84 9.84
CA LEU A 279 15.54 -13.89 8.57
C LEU A 279 15.30 -15.22 7.83
N LYS A 280 15.34 -16.35 8.57
CA LYS A 280 15.00 -17.67 8.01
C LYS A 280 13.53 -17.75 7.56
N LEU A 281 12.59 -17.10 8.28
CA LEU A 281 11.18 -17.01 7.88
C LEU A 281 11.01 -16.26 6.55
N LEU A 282 11.74 -15.15 6.37
CA LEU A 282 11.76 -14.41 5.11
C LEU A 282 12.30 -15.27 3.95
N GLY A 283 13.46 -15.93 4.16
CA GLY A 283 14.05 -16.81 3.17
C GLY A 283 13.13 -17.97 2.78
N LEU A 284 12.49 -18.60 3.77
CA LEU A 284 11.50 -19.65 3.54
C LEU A 284 10.33 -19.14 2.68
N ALA A 285 9.79 -17.96 3.00
CA ALA A 285 8.68 -17.38 2.25
C ALA A 285 9.08 -17.10 0.79
N ALA A 286 10.21 -16.44 0.57
CA ALA A 286 10.70 -16.13 -0.77
C ALA A 286 10.91 -17.39 -1.62
N GLN A 287 11.55 -18.43 -1.04
CA GLN A 287 11.76 -19.71 -1.71
C GLN A 287 10.42 -20.39 -2.07
N ARG A 288 9.51 -20.53 -1.09
CA ARG A 288 8.24 -21.21 -1.29
C ARG A 288 7.35 -20.53 -2.33
N LEU A 289 7.33 -19.18 -2.36
CA LEU A 289 6.56 -18.44 -3.34
C LEU A 289 7.18 -18.53 -4.74
N LYS A 290 8.51 -18.48 -4.84
CA LYS A 290 9.22 -18.71 -6.10
C LYS A 290 8.91 -20.12 -6.66
N GLU A 291 9.00 -21.15 -5.83
CA GLU A 291 8.67 -22.54 -6.21
C GLU A 291 7.21 -22.69 -6.65
N ALA A 292 6.30 -21.88 -6.08
CA ALA A 292 4.88 -21.84 -6.47
C ALA A 292 4.61 -20.95 -7.71
N GLY A 293 5.66 -20.39 -8.34
CA GLY A 293 5.56 -19.60 -9.56
C GLY A 293 5.19 -18.13 -9.39
N TYR A 294 5.22 -17.60 -8.16
CA TYR A 294 5.03 -16.16 -7.92
C TYR A 294 6.28 -15.37 -8.31
N VAL A 295 6.05 -14.19 -8.87
CA VAL A 295 7.10 -13.21 -9.21
C VAL A 295 7.25 -12.24 -8.03
N TYR A 296 8.50 -11.94 -7.66
CA TYR A 296 8.79 -10.89 -6.70
C TYR A 296 8.59 -9.51 -7.33
N ILE A 297 7.69 -8.73 -6.75
CA ILE A 297 7.36 -7.39 -7.24
C ILE A 297 8.30 -6.34 -6.61
N GLY A 298 8.66 -6.56 -5.37
CA GLY A 298 9.54 -5.68 -4.60
C GLY A 298 9.09 -5.57 -3.14
N MET A 299 10.01 -5.16 -2.27
CA MET A 299 9.81 -5.05 -0.83
C MET A 299 9.17 -6.30 -0.22
N ASP A 300 7.85 -6.27 0.00
CA ASP A 300 7.11 -7.34 0.69
C ASP A 300 6.14 -8.08 -0.25
N HIS A 301 6.13 -7.75 -1.56
CA HIS A 301 5.04 -8.13 -2.48
C HIS A 301 5.47 -9.18 -3.51
N PHE A 302 4.57 -10.14 -3.71
CA PHE A 302 4.67 -11.18 -4.73
C PHE A 302 3.35 -11.23 -5.51
N ALA A 303 3.41 -11.56 -6.79
CA ALA A 303 2.23 -11.67 -7.65
C ALA A 303 2.37 -12.83 -8.63
N LYS A 304 1.26 -13.34 -9.14
CA LYS A 304 1.27 -14.25 -10.28
C LYS A 304 1.86 -13.58 -11.51
N PRO A 305 2.49 -14.33 -12.44
CA PRO A 305 3.13 -13.75 -13.62
C PRO A 305 2.20 -12.96 -14.55
N ASP A 306 0.90 -13.31 -14.55
CA ASP A 306 -0.18 -12.71 -15.32
C ASP A 306 -0.92 -11.59 -14.57
N ASP A 307 -0.58 -11.33 -13.32
CA ASP A 307 -1.12 -10.19 -12.57
C ASP A 307 -0.63 -8.85 -13.14
N SER A 308 -1.47 -7.83 -13.07
CA SER A 308 -1.17 -6.50 -13.62
C SER A 308 0.09 -5.86 -13.02
N LEU A 309 0.43 -6.12 -11.75
CA LEU A 309 1.69 -5.62 -11.16
C LEU A 309 2.93 -6.26 -11.79
N ALA A 310 2.90 -7.59 -12.02
CA ALA A 310 4.00 -8.29 -12.67
C ALA A 310 4.15 -7.88 -14.15
N ILE A 311 3.02 -7.67 -14.83
CA ILE A 311 3.00 -7.15 -16.20
C ILE A 311 3.57 -5.72 -16.23
N ALA A 312 3.11 -4.83 -15.35
CA ALA A 312 3.60 -3.45 -15.28
C ALA A 312 5.09 -3.37 -14.95
N GLN A 313 5.60 -4.24 -14.06
CA GLN A 313 7.02 -4.33 -13.75
C GLN A 313 7.84 -4.70 -15.00
N ARG A 314 7.44 -5.74 -15.75
CA ARG A 314 8.12 -6.15 -16.99
C ARG A 314 8.16 -5.07 -18.05
N HIS A 315 7.15 -4.21 -18.10
CA HIS A 315 7.05 -3.11 -19.06
C HIS A 315 7.59 -1.77 -18.54
N GLY A 316 8.15 -1.72 -17.33
CA GLY A 316 8.70 -0.49 -16.75
C GLY A 316 7.65 0.54 -16.30
N HIS A 317 6.42 0.14 -16.09
CA HIS A 317 5.31 1.02 -15.71
C HIS A 317 4.84 0.83 -14.26
N LEU A 318 5.48 -0.06 -13.51
CA LEU A 318 5.15 -0.25 -12.09
C LEU A 318 5.52 1.03 -11.32
N HIS A 319 4.61 1.46 -10.49
CA HIS A 319 4.76 2.62 -9.60
C HIS A 319 4.52 2.24 -8.15
N ARG A 320 5.02 3.05 -7.22
CA ARG A 320 4.73 2.90 -5.80
C ARG A 320 4.34 4.25 -5.19
N ASN A 321 3.25 4.27 -4.44
CA ASN A 321 2.78 5.41 -3.66
C ASN A 321 2.64 5.04 -2.17
N PHE A 322 2.02 5.90 -1.36
CA PHE A 322 1.81 5.67 0.08
C PHE A 322 0.93 4.44 0.38
N GLN A 323 0.07 4.02 -0.53
CA GLN A 323 -0.82 2.87 -0.39
C GLN A 323 -0.15 1.55 -0.80
N GLY A 324 0.89 1.59 -1.63
CA GLY A 324 1.60 0.42 -2.12
C GLY A 324 1.93 0.48 -3.61
N TYR A 325 2.14 -0.69 -4.22
CA TYR A 325 2.39 -0.80 -5.66
C TYR A 325 1.11 -0.55 -6.47
N SER A 326 1.26 0.16 -7.57
CA SER A 326 0.20 0.59 -8.47
C SER A 326 0.64 0.52 -9.93
N THR A 327 -0.30 0.31 -10.83
CA THR A 327 -0.12 0.42 -12.28
C THR A 327 -0.49 1.81 -12.81
N HIS A 328 -0.93 2.72 -11.93
CA HIS A 328 -1.45 4.06 -12.26
C HIS A 328 -0.48 5.15 -11.78
N ALA A 329 0.70 5.23 -12.44
CA ALA A 329 1.76 6.19 -12.11
C ALA A 329 1.35 7.65 -12.33
N ASP A 330 0.49 7.90 -13.32
CA ASP A 330 0.14 9.23 -13.79
C ASP A 330 -1.09 9.83 -13.10
N CYS A 331 -1.71 9.11 -12.16
CA CYS A 331 -2.86 9.61 -11.41
C CYS A 331 -2.43 10.56 -10.29
N ASP A 332 -3.17 11.66 -10.13
CA ASP A 332 -3.16 12.41 -8.87
C ASP A 332 -3.96 11.66 -7.80
N LEU A 333 -3.41 11.55 -6.59
CA LEU A 333 -4.03 10.81 -5.50
C LEU A 333 -4.76 11.74 -4.54
N ILE A 334 -6.07 11.57 -4.42
CA ILE A 334 -6.90 12.24 -3.42
C ILE A 334 -6.99 11.34 -2.18
N GLY A 335 -6.53 11.84 -1.04
CA GLY A 335 -6.70 11.18 0.26
C GLY A 335 -7.93 11.71 0.98
N LEU A 336 -8.92 10.84 1.26
CA LEU A 336 -10.16 11.16 1.96
C LEU A 336 -10.21 10.46 3.33
N GLY A 337 -10.71 11.17 4.32
CA GLY A 337 -10.87 10.67 5.67
C GLY A 337 -9.68 10.98 6.58
N VAL A 338 -9.84 10.66 7.85
CA VAL A 338 -8.85 10.92 8.91
C VAL A 338 -7.51 10.29 8.58
N SER A 339 -6.42 11.04 8.72
CA SER A 339 -5.02 10.66 8.43
C SER A 339 -4.68 10.30 6.98
N ALA A 340 -5.63 10.34 6.05
CA ALA A 340 -5.38 10.01 4.65
C ALA A 340 -4.27 10.90 4.06
N ILE A 341 -3.45 10.30 3.20
CA ILE A 341 -2.38 10.99 2.48
C ILE A 341 -2.77 11.08 1.02
N GLY A 342 -2.67 12.28 0.45
CA GLY A 342 -2.85 12.58 -0.96
C GLY A 342 -1.54 13.01 -1.63
N ALA A 343 -1.53 12.97 -2.96
CA ALA A 343 -0.42 13.44 -3.80
C ALA A 343 -0.99 14.09 -5.06
N ILE A 344 -0.86 15.40 -5.18
CA ILE A 344 -1.35 16.18 -6.33
C ILE A 344 -0.18 16.92 -6.93
N GLY A 345 0.14 16.62 -8.19
CA GLY A 345 1.31 17.18 -8.84
C GLY A 345 2.59 16.94 -8.02
N PRO A 346 3.40 18.00 -7.78
CA PRO A 346 4.63 17.90 -6.99
C PRO A 346 4.39 18.09 -5.48
N THR A 347 3.25 17.65 -4.94
CA THR A 347 2.94 17.85 -3.51
C THR A 347 2.48 16.58 -2.84
N TYR A 348 2.61 16.57 -1.52
CA TYR A 348 1.95 15.63 -0.63
C TYR A 348 1.11 16.38 0.39
N SER A 349 -0.05 15.83 0.75
CA SER A 349 -0.92 16.33 1.80
C SER A 349 -1.30 15.21 2.76
N GLN A 350 -1.54 15.53 4.03
CA GLN A 350 -2.07 14.59 5.00
C GLN A 350 -3.17 15.25 5.83
N ASN A 351 -4.30 14.57 5.94
CA ASN A 351 -5.40 14.97 6.80
C ASN A 351 -5.06 14.81 8.30
N HIS A 352 -5.79 15.50 9.16
CA HIS A 352 -5.70 15.36 10.61
C HIS A 352 -5.77 13.88 11.03
N ARG A 353 -4.95 13.51 12.04
CA ARG A 353 -4.82 12.11 12.51
C ARG A 353 -5.81 11.72 13.60
N HIS A 354 -6.46 12.70 14.22
CA HIS A 354 -7.45 12.50 15.28
C HIS A 354 -8.83 12.90 14.77
N LEU A 355 -9.85 12.12 15.15
CA LEU A 355 -11.23 12.36 14.71
C LEU A 355 -11.73 13.74 15.13
N GLU A 356 -11.40 14.17 16.35
CA GLU A 356 -11.84 15.46 16.89
C GLU A 356 -11.36 16.62 16.02
N THR A 357 -10.08 16.66 15.68
CA THR A 357 -9.50 17.71 14.85
C THR A 357 -9.94 17.62 13.39
N TYR A 358 -10.19 16.41 12.91
CA TYR A 358 -10.75 16.17 11.58
C TYR A 358 -12.19 16.72 11.48
N TYR A 359 -13.04 16.42 12.45
CA TYR A 359 -14.40 16.96 12.52
C TYR A 359 -14.41 18.49 12.67
N ASP A 360 -13.57 19.00 13.54
CA ASP A 360 -13.44 20.43 13.84
C ASP A 360 -13.10 21.26 12.59
N ALA A 361 -12.20 20.76 11.73
CA ALA A 361 -11.88 21.40 10.46
C ALA A 361 -13.12 21.46 9.54
N LEU A 362 -13.82 20.35 9.39
CA LEU A 362 -15.01 20.24 8.54
C LEU A 362 -16.20 21.07 9.10
N ASP A 363 -16.35 21.16 10.42
CA ASP A 363 -17.37 22.03 11.04
C ASP A 363 -17.14 23.51 10.75
N ARG A 364 -15.87 23.90 10.57
CA ARG A 364 -15.48 25.24 10.13
C ARG A 364 -15.48 25.44 8.60
N ASN A 365 -16.01 24.47 7.83
CA ASN A 365 -15.95 24.44 6.37
C ASN A 365 -14.53 24.56 5.80
N MET A 366 -13.54 23.98 6.49
CA MET A 366 -12.17 23.87 6.03
C MET A 366 -11.85 22.44 5.63
N LEU A 367 -11.06 22.25 4.56
CA LEU A 367 -10.50 20.94 4.23
C LEU A 367 -9.62 20.46 5.39
N PRO A 368 -9.70 19.17 5.77
CA PRO A 368 -9.06 18.67 6.98
C PRO A 368 -7.56 18.41 6.84
N VAL A 369 -6.89 19.16 5.97
CA VAL A 369 -5.44 19.06 5.71
C VAL A 369 -4.68 19.62 6.91
N ALA A 370 -3.86 18.76 7.53
CA ALA A 370 -3.08 19.10 8.72
C ALA A 370 -1.64 19.46 8.39
N ARG A 371 -1.09 18.90 7.36
CA ARG A 371 0.30 19.11 6.94
C ARG A 371 0.53 18.56 5.53
N GLY A 372 1.65 18.91 4.94
CA GLY A 372 2.06 18.40 3.64
C GLY A 372 3.46 18.82 3.26
N LEU A 373 3.78 18.70 1.99
CA LEU A 373 5.08 19.07 1.46
C LEU A 373 4.95 19.47 -0.01
N GLU A 374 5.53 20.58 -0.39
CA GLU A 374 5.84 20.92 -1.78
C GLU A 374 7.23 20.37 -2.10
N LEU A 375 7.33 19.57 -3.15
CA LEU A 375 8.58 18.89 -3.53
C LEU A 375 9.48 19.84 -4.31
N SER A 376 10.72 19.94 -3.89
CA SER A 376 11.77 20.63 -4.65
C SER A 376 12.15 19.85 -5.93
N ALA A 377 12.91 20.49 -6.81
CA ALA A 377 13.45 19.82 -7.99
C ALA A 377 14.36 18.63 -7.61
N ASP A 378 15.14 18.77 -6.53
CA ASP A 378 15.95 17.67 -5.97
C ASP A 378 15.08 16.52 -5.44
N ASP A 379 13.98 16.83 -4.73
CA ASP A 379 13.04 15.80 -4.26
C ASP A 379 12.42 15.02 -5.43
N LEU A 380 12.06 15.71 -6.51
CA LEU A 380 11.48 15.09 -7.71
C LEU A 380 12.47 14.18 -8.42
N LEU A 381 13.72 14.61 -8.58
CA LEU A 381 14.79 13.83 -9.17
C LEU A 381 15.09 12.58 -8.33
N ARG A 382 15.32 12.73 -7.02
CA ARG A 382 15.57 11.60 -6.11
C ARG A 382 14.38 10.64 -6.04
N ARG A 383 13.15 11.17 -6.08
CA ARG A 383 11.95 10.35 -6.16
C ARG A 383 11.92 9.47 -7.42
N ALA A 384 12.30 10.03 -8.58
CA ALA A 384 12.34 9.27 -9.82
C ALA A 384 13.38 8.15 -9.76
N VAL A 385 14.58 8.41 -9.23
CA VAL A 385 15.63 7.39 -9.02
C VAL A 385 15.13 6.28 -8.08
N ILE A 386 14.58 6.64 -6.90
CA ILE A 386 14.07 5.68 -5.92
C ILE A 386 12.92 4.86 -6.49
N GLN A 387 12.00 5.47 -7.25
CA GLN A 387 10.90 4.77 -7.92
C GLN A 387 11.41 3.75 -8.93
N SER A 388 12.36 4.13 -9.77
CA SER A 388 12.96 3.23 -10.75
C SER A 388 13.59 2.02 -10.08
N LEU A 389 14.42 2.23 -9.07
CA LEU A 389 15.08 1.16 -8.33
C LEU A 389 14.09 0.28 -7.55
N SER A 390 13.09 0.89 -6.87
CA SER A 390 12.13 0.15 -6.04
C SER A 390 11.10 -0.64 -6.85
N CYS A 391 10.81 -0.22 -8.07
CA CYS A 391 9.75 -0.81 -8.90
C CYS A 391 10.29 -1.67 -10.03
N GLN A 392 11.45 -1.30 -10.60
CA GLN A 392 12.01 -1.95 -11.78
C GLN A 392 13.31 -2.71 -11.47
N PHE A 393 13.93 -2.47 -10.31
CA PHE A 393 15.29 -2.95 -9.97
C PHE A 393 16.35 -2.51 -10.99
N LYS A 394 16.05 -1.47 -11.75
CA LYS A 394 16.87 -0.96 -12.84
C LYS A 394 16.74 0.55 -12.95
N LEU A 395 17.84 1.22 -13.28
CA LEU A 395 17.89 2.66 -13.51
C LEU A 395 18.75 2.95 -14.75
N SER A 396 18.25 3.78 -15.66
CA SER A 396 19.07 4.37 -16.72
C SER A 396 19.55 5.76 -16.30
N LYS A 397 20.86 5.92 -16.11
CA LYS A 397 21.49 7.21 -15.81
C LYS A 397 21.13 8.23 -16.90
N ARG A 398 21.24 7.81 -18.16
CA ARG A 398 20.92 8.64 -19.33
C ARG A 398 19.48 9.16 -19.32
N SER A 399 18.51 8.33 -18.92
CA SER A 399 17.11 8.77 -18.80
C SER A 399 16.93 9.86 -17.75
N ILE A 400 17.61 9.75 -16.61
CA ILE A 400 17.59 10.77 -15.55
C ILE A 400 18.25 12.06 -16.03
N GLU A 401 19.40 11.99 -16.71
CA GLU A 401 20.12 13.14 -17.25
C GLU A 401 19.24 13.96 -18.21
N ILE A 402 18.56 13.27 -19.12
CA ILE A 402 17.67 13.91 -20.09
C ILE A 402 16.45 14.52 -19.40
N ALA A 403 15.83 13.80 -18.47
CA ALA A 403 14.60 14.25 -17.82
C ALA A 403 14.81 15.43 -16.86
N TYR A 404 15.96 15.49 -16.19
CA TYR A 404 16.25 16.49 -15.16
C TYR A 404 17.36 17.47 -15.50
N LEU A 405 17.96 17.35 -16.69
CA LEU A 405 19.05 18.22 -17.19
C LEU A 405 20.23 18.31 -16.21
N VAL A 406 20.66 17.18 -15.68
CA VAL A 406 21.79 17.02 -14.76
C VAL A 406 22.84 16.10 -15.35
N ASP A 407 24.07 16.20 -14.87
CA ASP A 407 25.11 15.18 -15.03
C ASP A 407 24.97 14.19 -13.86
N PHE A 408 24.60 12.95 -14.15
CA PHE A 408 24.25 11.96 -13.14
C PHE A 408 25.43 11.62 -12.21
N GLU A 409 26.59 11.36 -12.77
CA GLU A 409 27.79 10.97 -12.03
C GLU A 409 28.25 12.09 -11.08
N LYS A 410 28.17 13.32 -11.54
CA LYS A 410 28.51 14.48 -10.73
C LYS A 410 27.47 14.78 -9.66
N TYR A 411 26.18 14.63 -9.98
CA TYR A 411 25.09 14.92 -9.05
C TYR A 411 25.03 13.92 -7.91
N PHE A 412 25.28 12.64 -8.20
CA PHE A 412 25.25 11.52 -7.24
C PHE A 412 26.64 11.02 -6.88
N GLN A 413 27.66 11.88 -6.87
CA GLN A 413 29.06 11.49 -6.67
C GLN A 413 29.29 10.71 -5.34
N GLU A 414 28.59 11.09 -4.27
CA GLU A 414 28.68 10.42 -2.97
C GLU A 414 28.03 9.03 -3.05
N GLU A 415 26.81 8.96 -3.57
CA GLU A 415 26.07 7.70 -3.74
C GLU A 415 26.78 6.73 -4.69
N MET A 416 27.40 7.23 -5.78
CA MET A 416 28.20 6.42 -6.70
C MET A 416 29.43 5.81 -6.01
N THR A 417 29.99 6.48 -5.00
CA THR A 417 31.10 5.93 -4.20
C THR A 417 30.63 4.77 -3.34
N ASP A 418 29.45 4.88 -2.71
CA ASP A 418 28.86 3.81 -1.90
C ASP A 418 28.44 2.61 -2.77
N LEU A 419 27.94 2.86 -3.99
CA LEU A 419 27.55 1.81 -4.93
C LEU A 419 28.72 0.92 -5.36
N LYS A 420 29.96 1.43 -5.41
CA LYS A 420 31.15 0.61 -5.72
C LYS A 420 31.32 -0.54 -4.74
N GLN A 421 31.06 -0.31 -3.45
CA GLN A 421 31.11 -1.39 -2.46
C GLN A 421 29.96 -2.39 -2.69
N MET A 422 28.78 -1.93 -3.03
CA MET A 422 27.65 -2.81 -3.34
C MET A 422 27.88 -3.67 -4.58
N VAL A 423 28.63 -3.17 -5.56
CA VAL A 423 29.08 -3.98 -6.71
C VAL A 423 30.00 -5.11 -6.27
N LEU A 424 30.97 -4.83 -5.39
CA LEU A 424 31.85 -5.85 -4.84
C LEU A 424 31.12 -6.92 -4.02
N ASP A 425 30.04 -6.53 -3.37
CA ASP A 425 29.15 -7.42 -2.62
C ASP A 425 28.14 -8.17 -3.51
N GLY A 426 28.12 -7.92 -4.82
CA GLY A 426 27.21 -8.56 -5.78
C GLY A 426 25.75 -8.10 -5.68
N LEU A 427 25.49 -6.95 -5.06
CA LEU A 427 24.13 -6.38 -4.87
C LEU A 427 23.69 -5.51 -6.04
N VAL A 428 24.63 -4.94 -6.77
CA VAL A 428 24.40 -3.99 -7.87
C VAL A 428 25.34 -4.32 -9.01
N GLU A 429 24.83 -4.24 -10.23
CA GLU A 429 25.62 -4.20 -11.45
C GLU A 429 25.60 -2.76 -11.97
N LEU A 430 26.77 -2.23 -12.32
CA LEU A 430 26.90 -0.92 -12.96
C LEU A 430 27.39 -1.17 -14.38
N ASP A 431 26.65 -0.67 -15.35
CA ASP A 431 27.02 -0.61 -16.76
C ASP A 431 27.19 0.86 -17.21
N ASP A 432 27.60 1.05 -18.45
CA ASP A 432 27.87 2.39 -19.01
C ASP A 432 26.59 3.11 -19.46
N GLU A 433 25.42 2.47 -19.38
CA GLU A 433 24.10 3.03 -19.70
C GLU A 433 23.29 3.33 -18.44
#